data_3755dbe7f6507ee54c60086eca0aaa64
#
_entry.id   3755dbe7f6507ee54c60086eca0aaa64
#
_cell.length_a   1.000
_cell.length_b   1.000
_cell.length_c   1.000
_cell.angle_alpha   90.00
_cell.angle_beta   90.00
_cell.angle_gamma   90.00
#
_symmetry.space_group_name_H-M   'P 1'
#
loop_
_entity.id
_entity.type
_entity.pdbx_description
1 polymer ?
#
loop_
_entity_poly.entity_id
_entity_poly.type
_entity_poly.pdbx_seq_one_letter_code
_entity_poly.pdbx_strand_id
1 'polypeptide(L)'
;MATYVRAGFSRGAANFLVVVFALALPLTGLITASARADDYPSRPVKIVVPFPAGGTADVVPRIIAEWLSKKWGQPFVLENRTGAGGNIGAEFVAKSDPDGYTLLSAPPPPLVINQNLYPQLGFDPTQFVPIVVIGRVPNALVVNPDKISANTVKDFIAYAQANPGKVTDATQGNGTTSHLTSELFQMMAKVKLQNVPYRGSAPALNDLIAGSVDCMFDNLGVSMQLVKSGKLKLIAVASPQRMASLPDVPTIAETLPGFAAAAWYAIVAPQGTPQAVADKVNAGVNEALHDPAILKSLANLQAEPVGGTPQATAAYFRQETELWKNVITTAHVTLD
;
A
#
# COMPACT_ATOMS: atom_id res chain seq x y z
N MET A 1 -91.23 -45.86 6.00
CA MET A 1 -92.07 -46.16 4.87
C MET A 1 -91.22 -46.25 3.62
N ALA A 2 -91.28 -47.36 2.98
CA ALA A 2 -90.54 -47.77 1.81
C ALA A 2 -90.80 -46.87 0.60
N THR A 3 -89.88 -46.81 -0.32
CA THR A 3 -90.01 -47.58 -1.57
C THR A 3 -88.74 -47.43 -2.41
N TYR A 4 -88.27 -48.55 -2.86
CA TYR A 4 -87.31 -48.82 -3.93
C TYR A 4 -87.83 -48.42 -5.29
N VAL A 5 -86.96 -47.98 -6.22
CA VAL A 5 -87.00 -48.47 -7.62
C VAL A 5 -85.56 -48.41 -8.21
N ARG A 6 -85.30 -49.50 -8.91
CA ARG A 6 -84.08 -49.91 -9.60
C ARG A 6 -84.01 -49.45 -11.04
N ALA A 7 -82.80 -49.41 -11.52
CA ALA A 7 -82.30 -49.92 -12.84
C ALA A 7 -82.15 -48.90 -13.97
N GLY A 8 -81.03 -49.04 -14.62
CA GLY A 8 -80.79 -48.70 -16.01
C GLY A 8 -79.33 -48.61 -16.39
N PHE A 9 -78.69 -49.69 -16.79
CA PHE A 9 -77.38 -49.77 -17.44
C PHE A 9 -77.47 -49.22 -18.88
N SER A 10 -76.50 -48.37 -19.28
CA SER A 10 -75.99 -48.37 -20.64
C SER A 10 -74.55 -47.94 -20.77
N ARG A 11 -73.81 -48.75 -21.45
CA ARG A 11 -72.37 -48.58 -21.79
C ARG A 11 -72.28 -47.53 -22.92
N GLY A 12 -71.32 -46.61 -22.76
CA GLY A 12 -70.94 -45.68 -23.81
C GLY A 12 -69.49 -45.28 -23.66
N ALA A 13 -68.73 -45.54 -24.67
CA ALA A 13 -67.28 -45.61 -24.79
C ALA A 13 -66.47 -44.38 -24.36
N ALA A 14 -65.27 -44.64 -23.95
CA ALA A 14 -64.16 -43.84 -23.61
C ALA A 14 -63.78 -42.81 -24.68
N ASN A 15 -63.44 -41.59 -24.22
CA ASN A 15 -62.39 -40.80 -24.84
C ASN A 15 -61.58 -40.08 -23.71
N PHE A 16 -60.40 -40.64 -23.48
CA PHE A 16 -59.36 -40.03 -22.62
C PHE A 16 -58.73 -38.91 -23.42
N LEU A 17 -59.06 -37.65 -23.07
CA LEU A 17 -58.31 -36.48 -23.52
C LEU A 17 -57.23 -36.18 -22.47
N VAL A 18 -56.00 -36.67 -22.71
CA VAL A 18 -54.82 -36.27 -21.91
C VAL A 18 -54.41 -34.87 -22.31
N VAL A 19 -54.78 -33.88 -21.48
CA VAL A 19 -54.22 -32.51 -21.57
C VAL A 19 -52.85 -32.50 -20.89
N VAL A 20 -51.79 -32.62 -21.70
CA VAL A 20 -50.41 -32.39 -21.26
C VAL A 20 -50.22 -30.88 -21.11
N PHE A 21 -50.32 -30.38 -19.87
CA PHE A 21 -49.92 -29.03 -19.53
C PHE A 21 -48.40 -29.00 -19.47
N ALA A 22 -47.74 -28.64 -20.58
CA ALA A 22 -46.31 -28.38 -20.63
C ALA A 22 -46.02 -27.11 -19.79
N LEU A 23 -45.50 -27.30 -18.58
CA LEU A 23 -44.95 -26.24 -17.75
C LEU A 23 -43.68 -25.71 -18.43
N ALA A 24 -43.81 -24.67 -19.25
CA ALA A 24 -42.69 -23.89 -19.75
C ALA A 24 -42.15 -23.04 -18.58
N LEU A 25 -41.18 -23.56 -17.83
CA LEU A 25 -40.33 -22.77 -16.96
C LEU A 25 -39.53 -21.79 -17.83
N PRO A 26 -39.64 -20.46 -17.62
CA PRO A 26 -38.69 -19.56 -18.23
C PRO A 26 -37.35 -19.80 -17.58
N LEU A 27 -36.42 -20.37 -18.34
CA LEU A 27 -35.01 -20.40 -18.04
C LEU A 27 -34.49 -18.95 -18.10
N THR A 28 -34.76 -18.18 -17.06
CA THR A 28 -34.08 -16.90 -16.85
C THR A 28 -32.61 -17.24 -16.63
N GLY A 29 -31.86 -17.33 -17.73
CA GLY A 29 -30.41 -17.37 -17.69
C GLY A 29 -29.95 -16.15 -16.92
N LEU A 30 -29.36 -16.37 -15.76
CA LEU A 30 -28.49 -15.40 -15.13
C LEU A 30 -27.39 -15.10 -16.16
N ILE A 31 -27.60 -14.05 -16.96
CA ILE A 31 -26.52 -13.42 -17.70
C ILE A 31 -25.66 -12.76 -16.61
N THR A 32 -24.70 -13.52 -16.08
CA THR A 32 -23.57 -12.91 -15.40
C THR A 32 -22.91 -12.02 -16.44
N ALA A 33 -23.18 -10.72 -16.37
CA ALA A 33 -22.46 -9.74 -17.13
C ALA A 33 -21.00 -9.87 -16.70
N SER A 34 -20.23 -10.71 -17.40
CA SER A 34 -18.79 -10.64 -17.35
C SER A 34 -18.44 -9.22 -17.78
N ALA A 35 -18.04 -8.38 -16.82
CA ALA A 35 -17.51 -7.05 -17.11
C ALA A 35 -16.43 -7.27 -18.19
N ARG A 36 -16.69 -6.83 -19.41
CA ARG A 36 -15.72 -6.91 -20.49
C ARG A 36 -14.60 -5.97 -20.12
N ALA A 37 -13.42 -6.52 -19.89
CA ALA A 37 -12.21 -5.75 -19.63
C ALA A 37 -11.92 -4.74 -20.75
N ASP A 38 -12.47 -4.95 -21.94
CA ASP A 38 -12.30 -4.06 -23.10
C ASP A 38 -12.86 -2.65 -22.83
N ASP A 39 -13.96 -2.53 -22.06
CA ASP A 39 -14.61 -1.24 -21.76
C ASP A 39 -14.09 -0.60 -20.44
N TYR A 40 -13.20 -1.25 -19.69
CA TYR A 40 -12.61 -0.68 -18.47
C TYR A 40 -11.43 0.25 -18.82
N PRO A 41 -11.29 1.44 -18.18
CA PRO A 41 -12.30 2.10 -17.38
C PRO A 41 -13.29 2.90 -18.26
N SER A 42 -14.60 2.80 -18.01
CA SER A 42 -15.65 3.57 -18.66
C SER A 42 -16.14 4.76 -17.84
N ARG A 43 -15.63 4.90 -16.60
CA ARG A 43 -15.94 5.97 -15.64
C ARG A 43 -14.72 6.25 -14.76
N PRO A 44 -14.71 7.33 -13.96
CA PRO A 44 -13.60 7.64 -13.08
C PRO A 44 -13.23 6.49 -12.14
N VAL A 45 -11.92 6.24 -11.98
CA VAL A 45 -11.35 5.27 -11.06
C VAL A 45 -10.82 6.00 -9.83
N LYS A 46 -11.22 5.55 -8.65
CA LYS A 46 -10.71 6.05 -7.37
C LYS A 46 -9.49 5.24 -6.95
N ILE A 47 -8.42 5.94 -6.59
CA ILE A 47 -7.25 5.35 -5.91
C ILE A 47 -7.23 5.88 -4.48
N VAL A 48 -7.53 5.03 -3.52
CA VAL A 48 -7.42 5.37 -2.10
C VAL A 48 -5.96 5.31 -1.68
N VAL A 49 -5.48 6.39 -1.06
CA VAL A 49 -4.15 6.49 -0.45
C VAL A 49 -4.35 6.58 1.06
N PRO A 50 -3.84 5.61 1.87
CA PRO A 50 -4.14 5.54 3.30
C PRO A 50 -3.26 6.46 4.16
N PHE A 51 -2.60 7.43 3.56
CA PHE A 51 -1.72 8.41 4.21
C PHE A 51 -2.05 9.85 3.74
N PRO A 52 -1.64 10.88 4.52
CA PRO A 52 -1.89 12.27 4.16
C PRO A 52 -1.27 12.66 2.82
N ALA A 53 -1.88 13.66 2.18
CA ALA A 53 -1.33 14.27 0.98
C ALA A 53 0.06 14.89 1.23
N GLY A 54 0.89 14.91 0.20
CA GLY A 54 2.20 15.57 0.20
C GLY A 54 3.36 14.69 0.69
N GLY A 55 3.10 13.50 1.26
CA GLY A 55 4.14 12.51 1.54
C GLY A 55 4.45 11.63 0.32
N THR A 56 5.55 10.87 0.38
CA THR A 56 5.95 9.97 -0.72
C THR A 56 4.84 8.95 -1.07
N ALA A 57 4.09 8.50 -0.07
CA ALA A 57 2.94 7.58 -0.24
C ALA A 57 1.80 8.19 -1.08
N ASP A 58 1.69 9.51 -1.15
CA ASP A 58 0.71 10.22 -1.97
C ASP A 58 1.30 10.61 -3.33
N VAL A 59 2.53 11.11 -3.36
CA VAL A 59 3.13 11.68 -4.58
C VAL A 59 3.43 10.60 -5.62
N VAL A 60 3.94 9.43 -5.20
CA VAL A 60 4.28 8.34 -6.12
C VAL A 60 3.05 7.83 -6.90
N PRO A 61 1.94 7.41 -6.27
CA PRO A 61 0.77 6.98 -7.02
C PRO A 61 0.10 8.11 -7.82
N ARG A 62 0.24 9.37 -7.41
CA ARG A 62 -0.31 10.52 -8.15
C ARG A 62 0.33 10.66 -9.53
N ILE A 63 1.64 10.46 -9.64
CA ILE A 63 2.37 10.46 -10.91
C ILE A 63 1.79 9.40 -11.86
N ILE A 64 1.53 8.20 -11.36
CA ILE A 64 0.95 7.09 -12.14
C ILE A 64 -0.51 7.37 -12.51
N ALA A 65 -1.32 7.87 -11.57
CA ALA A 65 -2.72 8.19 -11.79
C ALA A 65 -2.93 9.25 -12.88
N GLU A 66 -2.09 10.29 -12.90
CA GLU A 66 -2.10 11.31 -13.94
C GLU A 66 -1.79 10.73 -15.33
N TRP A 67 -0.82 9.84 -15.41
CA TRP A 67 -0.46 9.17 -16.66
C TRP A 67 -1.58 8.26 -17.15
N LEU A 68 -2.14 7.42 -16.26
CA LEU A 68 -3.27 6.54 -16.58
C LEU A 68 -4.51 7.33 -17.03
N SER A 69 -4.77 8.47 -16.38
CA SER A 69 -5.88 9.35 -16.76
C SER A 69 -5.74 9.87 -18.19
N LYS A 70 -4.54 10.28 -18.57
CA LYS A 70 -4.24 10.73 -19.94
C LYS A 70 -4.35 9.60 -20.96
N LYS A 71 -3.82 8.41 -20.61
CA LYS A 71 -3.81 7.24 -21.47
C LYS A 71 -5.22 6.72 -21.79
N TRP A 72 -6.08 6.63 -20.78
CA TRP A 72 -7.40 5.99 -20.94
C TRP A 72 -8.56 6.99 -21.07
N GLY A 73 -8.30 8.29 -20.97
CA GLY A 73 -9.34 9.31 -21.11
C GLY A 73 -10.37 9.30 -19.96
N GLN A 74 -10.10 8.56 -18.90
CA GLN A 74 -10.94 8.50 -17.70
C GLN A 74 -10.13 8.96 -16.48
N PRO A 75 -10.69 9.80 -15.60
CA PRO A 75 -9.97 10.29 -14.43
C PRO A 75 -9.59 9.16 -13.46
N PHE A 76 -8.32 9.12 -13.06
CA PHE A 76 -7.82 8.37 -11.91
C PHE A 76 -7.64 9.34 -10.75
N VAL A 77 -8.56 9.32 -9.79
CA VAL A 77 -8.65 10.32 -8.73
C VAL A 77 -8.12 9.75 -7.42
N LEU A 78 -7.13 10.43 -6.81
CA LEU A 78 -6.63 10.04 -5.49
C LEU A 78 -7.54 10.59 -4.39
N GLU A 79 -7.85 9.71 -3.42
CA GLU A 79 -8.57 10.04 -2.19
C GLU A 79 -7.73 9.62 -0.99
N ASN A 80 -7.29 10.60 -0.17
CA ASN A 80 -6.52 10.32 1.03
C ASN A 80 -7.44 9.95 2.20
N ARG A 81 -7.38 8.69 2.67
CA ARG A 81 -8.12 8.17 3.84
C ARG A 81 -7.14 7.70 4.91
N THR A 82 -6.81 8.58 5.82
CA THR A 82 -5.73 8.38 6.79
C THR A 82 -6.20 7.80 8.12
N GLY A 83 -5.28 7.16 8.86
CA GLY A 83 -5.48 6.73 10.25
C GLY A 83 -5.09 5.29 10.49
N ALA A 84 -4.79 4.98 11.75
CA ALA A 84 -4.42 3.65 12.26
C ALA A 84 -3.32 2.97 11.39
N GLY A 85 -2.21 3.67 11.10
CA GLY A 85 -1.13 3.11 10.28
C GLY A 85 -1.55 2.75 8.85
N GLY A 86 -2.61 3.39 8.32
CA GLY A 86 -3.15 3.12 6.98
C GLY A 86 -4.33 2.12 6.97
N ASN A 87 -4.67 1.52 8.10
CA ASN A 87 -5.72 0.51 8.18
C ASN A 87 -7.11 1.05 7.78
N ILE A 88 -7.44 2.31 8.11
CA ILE A 88 -8.75 2.91 7.78
C ILE A 88 -8.96 2.95 6.26
N GLY A 89 -7.97 3.39 5.51
CA GLY A 89 -8.05 3.44 4.05
C GLY A 89 -8.06 2.06 3.42
N ALA A 90 -7.25 1.14 3.93
CA ALA A 90 -7.18 -0.24 3.45
C ALA A 90 -8.50 -1.01 3.71
N GLU A 91 -9.08 -0.87 4.91
CA GLU A 91 -10.37 -1.47 5.26
C GLU A 91 -11.50 -0.96 4.36
N PHE A 92 -11.51 0.36 4.08
CA PHE A 92 -12.49 0.93 3.16
C PHE A 92 -12.41 0.27 1.78
N VAL A 93 -11.21 0.09 1.23
CA VAL A 93 -11.04 -0.57 -0.07
C VAL A 93 -11.38 -2.05 0.00
N ALA A 94 -10.95 -2.76 1.05
CA ALA A 94 -11.28 -4.18 1.22
C ALA A 94 -12.78 -4.46 1.21
N LYS A 95 -13.60 -3.49 1.65
CA LYS A 95 -15.07 -3.57 1.69
C LYS A 95 -15.77 -2.92 0.47
N SER A 96 -15.00 -2.41 -0.49
CA SER A 96 -15.54 -1.80 -1.71
C SER A 96 -15.92 -2.86 -2.74
N ASP A 97 -16.77 -2.48 -3.70
CA ASP A 97 -17.16 -3.35 -4.80
C ASP A 97 -15.93 -3.82 -5.59
N PRO A 98 -15.83 -5.10 -5.95
CA PRO A 98 -14.67 -5.66 -6.64
C PRO A 98 -14.76 -5.47 -8.17
N ASP A 99 -15.11 -4.28 -8.61
CA ASP A 99 -15.31 -3.94 -10.02
C ASP A 99 -14.12 -3.21 -10.66
N GLY A 100 -13.07 -2.94 -9.87
CA GLY A 100 -11.86 -2.25 -10.30
C GLY A 100 -11.94 -0.73 -10.24
N TYR A 101 -13.06 -0.13 -9.87
CA TYR A 101 -13.22 1.33 -9.80
C TYR A 101 -12.85 1.94 -8.44
N THR A 102 -12.53 1.09 -7.46
CA THR A 102 -11.91 1.52 -6.20
C THR A 102 -10.67 0.66 -5.96
N LEU A 103 -9.50 1.28 -6.04
CA LEU A 103 -8.20 0.65 -5.84
C LEU A 103 -7.55 1.22 -4.59
N LEU A 104 -6.62 0.48 -4.00
CA LEU A 104 -5.76 0.95 -2.93
C LEU A 104 -4.35 1.14 -3.47
N SER A 105 -3.76 2.30 -3.29
CA SER A 105 -2.31 2.47 -3.41
C SER A 105 -1.72 2.68 -2.02
N ALA A 106 -0.90 1.74 -1.58
CA ALA A 106 -0.40 1.75 -0.21
C ALA A 106 1.08 1.36 -0.11
N PRO A 107 1.76 1.89 0.94
CA PRO A 107 3.07 1.40 1.40
C PRO A 107 2.91 0.09 2.22
N PRO A 108 4.04 -0.51 2.70
CA PRO A 108 4.03 -1.76 3.46
C PRO A 108 3.06 -1.88 4.64
N PRO A 109 2.80 -0.82 5.46
CA PRO A 109 2.06 -1.02 6.70
C PRO A 109 0.74 -1.76 6.54
N PRO A 110 -0.27 -1.29 5.80
CA PRO A 110 -1.56 -1.98 5.72
C PRO A 110 -1.54 -3.23 4.83
N LEU A 111 -0.46 -3.50 4.10
CA LEU A 111 -0.37 -4.64 3.18
C LEU A 111 0.39 -5.82 3.76
N VAL A 112 1.46 -5.59 4.55
CA VAL A 112 2.36 -6.65 5.00
C VAL A 112 2.87 -6.50 6.44
N ILE A 113 2.75 -5.32 7.07
CA ILE A 113 3.28 -5.06 8.41
C ILE A 113 2.22 -5.21 9.48
N ASN A 114 1.09 -4.52 9.33
CA ASN A 114 0.12 -4.30 10.41
C ASN A 114 -0.52 -5.60 10.92
N GLN A 115 -0.59 -6.63 10.10
CA GLN A 115 -1.03 -7.97 10.51
C GLN A 115 -0.16 -8.61 11.62
N ASN A 116 1.09 -8.12 11.78
CA ASN A 116 2.02 -8.58 12.82
C ASN A 116 2.07 -7.64 14.04
N LEU A 117 1.41 -6.48 13.99
CA LEU A 117 1.46 -5.44 15.03
C LEU A 117 0.11 -5.19 15.68
N TYR A 118 -0.97 -5.19 14.91
CA TYR A 118 -2.31 -4.91 15.43
C TYR A 118 -2.97 -6.21 15.88
N PRO A 119 -3.57 -6.25 17.09
CA PRO A 119 -4.27 -7.45 17.58
C PRO A 119 -5.50 -7.79 16.73
N GLN A 120 -6.12 -6.80 16.10
CA GLN A 120 -7.23 -6.96 15.17
C GLN A 120 -7.14 -5.97 14.03
N LEU A 121 -7.38 -6.46 12.81
CA LEU A 121 -7.59 -5.66 11.62
C LEU A 121 -9.04 -5.83 11.17
N GLY A 122 -9.67 -4.75 10.70
CA GLY A 122 -11.03 -4.81 10.13
C GLY A 122 -11.09 -5.43 8.72
N PHE A 123 -9.96 -5.94 8.23
CA PHE A 123 -9.78 -6.58 6.92
C PHE A 123 -8.63 -7.60 6.98
N ASP A 124 -8.58 -8.50 6.00
CA ASP A 124 -7.45 -9.41 5.80
C ASP A 124 -6.58 -8.91 4.64
N PRO A 125 -5.35 -8.43 4.90
CA PRO A 125 -4.48 -7.92 3.84
C PRO A 125 -4.09 -8.98 2.79
N THR A 126 -4.16 -10.27 3.13
CA THR A 126 -3.84 -11.37 2.21
C THR A 126 -4.92 -11.60 1.14
N GLN A 127 -6.12 -11.03 1.34
CA GLN A 127 -7.25 -11.15 0.42
C GLN A 127 -7.27 -10.07 -0.67
N PHE A 128 -6.44 -9.05 -0.58
CA PHE A 128 -6.31 -8.12 -1.69
C PHE A 128 -5.81 -8.81 -2.95
N VAL A 129 -6.32 -8.37 -4.10
CA VAL A 129 -5.80 -8.77 -5.41
C VAL A 129 -4.57 -7.90 -5.70
N PRO A 130 -3.34 -8.48 -5.67
CA PRO A 130 -2.14 -7.72 -5.98
C PRO A 130 -2.13 -7.33 -7.46
N ILE A 131 -1.80 -6.08 -7.76
CA ILE A 131 -1.72 -5.59 -9.14
C ILE A 131 -0.26 -5.34 -9.52
N VAL A 132 0.41 -4.41 -8.84
CA VAL A 132 1.77 -4.02 -9.20
C VAL A 132 2.46 -3.28 -8.05
N VAL A 133 3.78 -3.45 -7.91
CA VAL A 133 4.62 -2.54 -7.12
C VAL A 133 5.08 -1.42 -8.05
N ILE A 134 4.69 -0.18 -7.79
CA ILE A 134 5.07 0.99 -8.59
C ILE A 134 6.58 1.22 -8.50
N GLY A 135 7.09 1.28 -7.27
CA GLY A 135 8.49 1.58 -7.03
C GLY A 135 8.87 1.45 -5.57
N ARG A 136 10.17 1.46 -5.33
CA ARG A 136 10.81 1.34 -4.02
C ARG A 136 11.60 2.61 -3.71
N VAL A 137 11.50 3.09 -2.47
CA VAL A 137 12.23 4.27 -1.98
C VAL A 137 12.95 3.86 -0.69
N PRO A 138 14.27 3.97 -0.61
CA PRO A 138 14.98 3.66 0.63
C PRO A 138 14.59 4.63 1.72
N ASN A 139 14.59 4.16 2.96
CA ASN A 139 14.56 5.04 4.11
C ASN A 139 15.92 5.73 4.25
N ALA A 140 15.95 6.86 4.90
CA ALA A 140 17.18 7.64 5.09
C ALA A 140 17.16 8.33 6.44
N LEU A 141 18.30 8.41 7.09
CA LEU A 141 18.47 9.20 8.29
C LEU A 141 18.69 10.66 7.90
N VAL A 142 17.68 11.48 8.16
CA VAL A 142 17.75 12.95 8.00
C VAL A 142 17.67 13.62 9.36
N VAL A 143 18.38 14.72 9.52
CA VAL A 143 18.44 15.47 10.77
C VAL A 143 18.22 16.97 10.52
N ASN A 144 17.79 17.68 11.56
CA ASN A 144 17.86 19.13 11.57
C ASN A 144 19.33 19.54 11.80
N PRO A 145 19.97 20.28 10.87
CA PRO A 145 21.39 20.64 10.96
C PRO A 145 21.71 21.56 12.12
N ASP A 146 20.74 22.35 12.61
CA ASP A 146 20.92 23.26 13.76
C ASP A 146 20.86 22.52 15.12
N LYS A 147 20.30 21.29 15.12
CA LYS A 147 20.17 20.45 16.32
C LYS A 147 21.23 19.37 16.39
N ILE A 148 21.54 18.74 15.26
CA ILE A 148 22.46 17.60 15.18
C ILE A 148 23.65 17.95 14.29
N SER A 149 24.81 18.10 14.89
CA SER A 149 26.07 18.40 14.18
C SER A 149 26.74 17.20 13.55
N ALA A 150 26.22 15.98 13.77
CA ALA A 150 26.75 14.75 13.19
C ALA A 150 26.83 14.81 11.67
N ASN A 151 27.93 14.29 11.09
CA ASN A 151 28.15 14.23 9.66
C ASN A 151 28.11 12.78 9.12
N THR A 152 28.26 11.81 10.00
CA THR A 152 28.29 10.39 9.66
C THR A 152 27.36 9.61 10.57
N VAL A 153 27.04 8.36 10.18
CA VAL A 153 26.29 7.42 11.04
C VAL A 153 27.02 7.20 12.36
N LYS A 154 28.34 7.08 12.32
CA LYS A 154 29.17 6.89 13.53
C LYS A 154 29.05 8.08 14.49
N ASP A 155 29.09 9.32 13.97
CA ASP A 155 28.94 10.54 14.80
C ASP A 155 27.55 10.60 15.40
N PHE A 156 26.49 10.25 14.60
CA PHE A 156 25.11 10.22 15.10
C PHE A 156 24.93 9.18 16.21
N ILE A 157 25.51 7.98 16.05
CA ILE A 157 25.51 6.95 17.10
C ILE A 157 26.18 7.46 18.36
N ALA A 158 27.37 8.06 18.26
CA ALA A 158 28.08 8.61 19.42
C ALA A 158 27.26 9.72 20.11
N TYR A 159 26.61 10.59 19.34
CA TYR A 159 25.75 11.62 19.89
C TYR A 159 24.53 11.02 20.62
N ALA A 160 23.87 10.03 20.03
CA ALA A 160 22.72 9.36 20.64
C ALA A 160 23.11 8.57 21.91
N GLN A 161 24.28 7.94 21.93
CA GLN A 161 24.83 7.26 23.12
C GLN A 161 25.15 8.22 24.25
N ALA A 162 25.61 9.43 23.95
CA ALA A 162 25.86 10.48 24.94
C ALA A 162 24.57 11.13 25.47
N ASN A 163 23.45 10.97 24.76
CA ASN A 163 22.14 11.57 25.07
C ASN A 163 20.99 10.53 25.09
N PRO A 164 21.08 9.46 25.88
CA PRO A 164 20.12 8.36 25.81
C PRO A 164 18.69 8.81 26.13
N GLY A 165 17.77 8.55 25.19
CA GLY A 165 16.35 8.91 25.30
C GLY A 165 16.04 10.40 25.21
N LYS A 166 17.01 11.25 24.84
CA LYS A 166 16.80 12.70 24.68
C LYS A 166 16.73 13.13 23.22
N VAL A 167 17.31 12.34 22.30
CA VAL A 167 17.22 12.61 20.86
C VAL A 167 15.83 12.22 20.38
N THR A 168 15.06 13.20 19.91
CA THR A 168 13.71 12.99 19.41
C THR A 168 13.75 12.53 17.96
N ASP A 169 13.10 11.40 17.68
CA ASP A 169 12.97 10.81 16.35
C ASP A 169 11.52 10.90 15.87
N ALA A 170 11.29 11.73 14.86
CA ALA A 170 9.99 11.83 14.23
C ALA A 170 9.72 10.59 13.36
N THR A 171 8.54 10.02 13.48
CA THR A 171 8.13 8.91 12.61
C THR A 171 6.82 9.22 11.88
N GLN A 172 6.58 8.53 10.77
CA GLN A 172 5.34 8.69 10.00
C GLN A 172 4.12 8.06 10.70
N GLY A 173 4.29 7.62 11.93
CA GLY A 173 3.34 6.93 12.79
C GLY A 173 3.80 5.53 13.16
N ASN A 174 3.25 5.03 14.27
CA ASN A 174 3.58 3.70 14.77
C ASN A 174 3.29 2.61 13.73
N GLY A 175 4.20 1.64 13.58
CA GLY A 175 4.09 0.55 12.62
C GLY A 175 4.47 0.91 11.18
N THR A 176 4.83 2.17 10.88
CA THR A 176 5.32 2.54 9.55
C THR A 176 6.75 2.09 9.31
N THR A 177 7.18 2.06 8.05
CA THR A 177 8.59 1.76 7.72
C THR A 177 9.56 2.75 8.36
N SER A 178 9.16 4.02 8.53
CA SER A 178 9.90 5.04 9.28
C SER A 178 10.15 4.60 10.73
N HIS A 179 9.11 4.21 11.45
CA HIS A 179 9.19 3.72 12.82
C HIS A 179 10.04 2.44 12.92
N LEU A 180 9.74 1.43 12.09
CA LEU A 180 10.46 0.15 12.13
C LEU A 180 11.94 0.29 11.75
N THR A 181 12.28 1.25 10.88
CA THR A 181 13.69 1.57 10.55
C THR A 181 14.39 2.17 11.75
N SER A 182 13.72 3.06 12.48
CA SER A 182 14.25 3.63 13.71
C SER A 182 14.49 2.56 14.79
N GLU A 183 13.52 1.68 14.99
CA GLU A 183 13.65 0.58 15.97
C GLU A 183 14.79 -0.38 15.61
N LEU A 184 14.90 -0.75 14.33
CA LEU A 184 16.03 -1.56 13.82
C LEU A 184 17.37 -0.84 14.06
N PHE A 185 17.43 0.48 13.82
CA PHE A 185 18.63 1.27 14.06
C PHE A 185 19.00 1.30 15.54
N GLN A 186 18.03 1.59 16.42
CA GLN A 186 18.24 1.63 17.86
C GLN A 186 18.78 0.31 18.41
N MET A 187 18.19 -0.81 17.94
CA MET A 187 18.61 -2.16 18.32
C MET A 187 20.06 -2.44 17.87
N MET A 188 20.37 -2.21 16.59
CA MET A 188 21.70 -2.53 16.03
C MET A 188 22.80 -1.58 16.56
N ALA A 189 22.51 -0.30 16.72
CA ALA A 189 23.44 0.71 17.23
C ALA A 189 23.52 0.74 18.76
N LYS A 190 22.63 0.03 19.46
CA LYS A 190 22.51 0.04 20.94
C LYS A 190 22.34 1.46 21.49
N VAL A 191 21.47 2.24 20.89
CA VAL A 191 21.10 3.58 21.31
C VAL A 191 19.61 3.62 21.70
N LYS A 192 19.22 4.70 22.39
CA LYS A 192 17.82 4.95 22.72
C LYS A 192 17.42 6.32 22.20
N LEU A 193 16.48 6.37 21.25
CA LEU A 193 15.82 7.57 20.74
C LEU A 193 14.42 7.71 21.37
N GLN A 194 13.87 8.90 21.34
CA GLN A 194 12.51 9.17 21.76
C GLN A 194 11.61 9.24 20.54
N ASN A 195 10.82 8.21 20.28
CA ASN A 195 9.87 8.20 19.17
C ASN A 195 8.77 9.25 19.34
N VAL A 196 8.56 10.07 18.31
CA VAL A 196 7.47 11.06 18.21
C VAL A 196 6.64 10.72 16.98
N PRO A 197 5.49 10.03 17.13
CA PRO A 197 4.69 9.59 16.01
C PRO A 197 3.83 10.69 15.42
N TYR A 198 3.87 10.84 14.10
CA TYR A 198 3.06 11.77 13.31
C TYR A 198 2.06 11.01 12.43
N ARG A 199 1.13 11.75 11.81
CA ARG A 199 0.18 11.18 10.85
C ARG A 199 0.75 11.20 9.41
N GLY A 200 2.02 10.81 9.22
CA GLY A 200 2.71 10.76 7.93
C GLY A 200 3.91 11.69 7.81
N SER A 201 4.63 11.67 6.66
CA SER A 201 5.87 12.42 6.44
C SER A 201 5.69 13.93 6.53
N ALA A 202 4.67 14.49 5.90
CA ALA A 202 4.57 15.96 5.77
C ALA A 202 4.54 16.70 7.10
N PRO A 203 3.69 16.38 8.11
CA PRO A 203 3.74 17.03 9.41
C PRO A 203 5.04 16.73 10.17
N ALA A 204 5.60 15.53 10.08
CA ALA A 204 6.87 15.17 10.71
C ALA A 204 8.04 16.01 10.17
N LEU A 205 8.14 16.16 8.86
CA LEU A 205 9.17 16.98 8.21
C LEU A 205 9.04 18.47 8.55
N ASN A 206 7.82 18.99 8.70
CA ASN A 206 7.61 20.39 9.12
C ASN A 206 8.18 20.62 10.52
N ASP A 207 7.92 19.74 11.47
CA ASP A 207 8.44 19.84 12.83
C ASP A 207 9.94 19.57 12.90
N LEU A 208 10.47 18.70 12.04
CA LEU A 208 11.91 18.47 11.90
C LEU A 208 12.62 19.74 11.39
N ILE A 209 12.08 20.41 10.38
CA ILE A 209 12.62 21.69 9.87
C ILE A 209 12.54 22.78 10.93
N ALA A 210 11.43 22.84 11.68
CA ALA A 210 11.24 23.82 12.76
C ALA A 210 12.14 23.54 13.99
N GLY A 211 12.82 22.38 14.05
CA GLY A 211 13.63 21.98 15.19
C GLY A 211 12.82 21.55 16.42
N SER A 212 11.53 21.24 16.24
CA SER A 212 10.69 20.65 17.30
C SER A 212 11.09 19.20 17.60
N VAL A 213 11.67 18.52 16.61
CA VAL A 213 12.28 17.19 16.71
C VAL A 213 13.67 17.21 16.07
N ASP A 214 14.51 16.21 16.37
CA ASP A 214 15.94 16.26 16.06
C ASP A 214 16.30 15.48 14.79
N CYS A 215 15.67 14.34 14.58
CA CYS A 215 15.95 13.42 13.44
C CYS A 215 14.69 12.71 12.96
N MET A 216 14.82 12.02 11.84
CA MET A 216 13.79 11.18 11.26
C MET A 216 14.41 10.12 10.35
N PHE A 217 13.93 8.89 10.42
CA PHE A 217 14.15 7.90 9.38
C PHE A 217 13.01 8.01 8.35
N ASP A 218 13.14 8.94 7.39
CA ASP A 218 12.09 9.17 6.38
C ASP A 218 12.26 8.31 5.14
N ASN A 219 11.18 8.17 4.37
CA ASN A 219 11.27 7.69 3.00
C ASN A 219 11.89 8.82 2.15
N LEU A 220 13.06 8.61 1.59
CA LEU A 220 13.91 9.66 1.01
C LEU A 220 13.22 10.55 -0.04
N GLY A 221 12.08 10.11 -0.61
CA GLY A 221 11.39 10.79 -1.70
C GLY A 221 11.21 12.29 -1.52
N VAL A 222 10.31 12.68 -0.62
CA VAL A 222 9.99 14.12 -0.43
C VAL A 222 11.05 14.83 0.41
N SER A 223 11.72 14.16 1.35
CA SER A 223 12.77 14.77 2.18
C SER A 223 13.99 15.18 1.36
N MET A 224 14.25 14.53 0.22
CA MET A 224 15.38 14.90 -0.65
C MET A 224 15.33 16.35 -1.15
N GLN A 225 14.14 16.92 -1.38
CA GLN A 225 14.01 18.32 -1.77
C GLN A 225 14.42 19.27 -0.62
N LEU A 226 14.13 18.89 0.62
CA LEU A 226 14.50 19.62 1.81
C LEU A 226 16.02 19.54 2.07
N VAL A 227 16.61 18.39 1.79
CA VAL A 227 18.07 18.19 1.82
C VAL A 227 18.76 19.07 0.76
N LYS A 228 18.28 19.04 -0.50
CA LYS A 228 18.83 19.87 -1.59
C LYS A 228 18.73 21.37 -1.31
N SER A 229 17.70 21.81 -0.58
CA SER A 229 17.52 23.20 -0.19
C SER A 229 18.29 23.59 1.11
N GLY A 230 19.04 22.66 1.71
CA GLY A 230 19.80 22.87 2.93
C GLY A 230 18.98 22.97 4.22
N LYS A 231 17.65 22.75 4.15
CA LYS A 231 16.77 22.77 5.33
C LYS A 231 16.96 21.55 6.22
N LEU A 232 17.31 20.41 5.65
CA LEU A 232 17.65 19.19 6.36
C LEU A 232 19.00 18.68 5.88
N LYS A 233 19.64 17.86 6.72
CA LYS A 233 20.89 17.18 6.41
C LYS A 233 20.64 15.69 6.27
N LEU A 234 21.09 15.10 5.16
CA LEU A 234 21.09 13.67 4.93
C LEU A 234 22.37 13.08 5.51
N ILE A 235 22.23 12.17 6.47
CA ILE A 235 23.37 11.48 7.09
C ILE A 235 23.72 10.21 6.32
N ALA A 236 22.71 9.37 6.02
CA ALA A 236 22.91 8.13 5.30
C ALA A 236 21.58 7.61 4.73
N VAL A 237 21.68 6.72 3.75
CA VAL A 237 20.54 5.96 3.21
C VAL A 237 20.51 4.56 3.81
N ALA A 238 19.32 3.98 3.92
CA ALA A 238 19.09 2.64 4.46
C ALA A 238 19.09 1.54 3.35
N SER A 239 19.59 1.86 2.16
CA SER A 239 19.81 0.85 1.12
C SER A 239 21.00 -0.06 1.46
N PRO A 240 21.02 -1.32 1.00
CA PRO A 240 22.14 -2.24 1.26
C PRO A 240 23.48 -1.76 0.68
N GLN A 241 23.41 -0.99 -0.42
CA GLN A 241 24.54 -0.41 -1.14
C GLN A 241 24.26 1.05 -1.44
N ARG A 242 25.30 1.84 -1.71
CA ARG A 242 25.12 3.24 -2.15
C ARG A 242 24.26 3.32 -3.40
N MET A 243 23.42 4.33 -3.44
CA MET A 243 22.58 4.59 -4.59
C MET A 243 23.40 5.21 -5.73
N ALA A 244 23.19 4.74 -6.96
CA ALA A 244 23.86 5.31 -8.14
C ALA A 244 23.51 6.80 -8.34
N SER A 245 22.30 7.23 -7.89
CA SER A 245 21.86 8.63 -7.92
C SER A 245 22.47 9.50 -6.81
N LEU A 246 23.09 8.89 -5.78
CA LEU A 246 23.68 9.54 -4.61
C LEU A 246 24.99 8.86 -4.21
N PRO A 247 26.02 8.83 -5.08
CA PRO A 247 27.22 8.03 -4.85
C PRO A 247 28.06 8.50 -3.64
N ASP A 248 27.95 9.76 -3.29
CA ASP A 248 28.68 10.36 -2.17
C ASP A 248 27.97 10.17 -0.81
N VAL A 249 26.69 9.74 -0.82
CA VAL A 249 25.94 9.49 0.42
C VAL A 249 26.22 8.06 0.90
N PRO A 250 26.74 7.90 2.14
CA PRO A 250 27.00 6.56 2.68
C PRO A 250 25.71 5.81 2.98
N THR A 251 25.81 4.48 3.08
CA THR A 251 24.72 3.67 3.63
C THR A 251 24.89 3.49 5.13
N ILE A 252 23.76 3.26 5.83
CA ILE A 252 23.80 2.87 7.25
C ILE A 252 24.54 1.53 7.38
N ALA A 253 24.42 0.64 6.38
CA ALA A 253 25.08 -0.66 6.32
C ALA A 253 26.62 -0.58 6.37
N GLU A 254 27.24 0.52 5.92
CA GLU A 254 28.68 0.73 6.02
C GLU A 254 29.17 0.85 7.48
N THR A 255 28.25 1.23 8.40
CA THR A 255 28.54 1.32 9.85
C THR A 255 27.90 0.16 10.61
N LEU A 256 26.71 -0.26 10.23
CA LEU A 256 25.92 -1.35 10.83
C LEU A 256 25.69 -2.44 9.77
N PRO A 257 26.59 -3.41 9.60
CA PRO A 257 26.50 -4.43 8.57
C PRO A 257 25.16 -5.20 8.63
N GLY A 258 24.52 -5.36 7.48
CA GLY A 258 23.20 -6.00 7.37
C GLY A 258 22.01 -5.07 7.57
N PHE A 259 22.23 -3.80 7.88
CA PHE A 259 21.13 -2.82 7.95
C PHE A 259 20.56 -2.55 6.56
N ALA A 260 19.25 -2.76 6.41
CA ALA A 260 18.52 -2.39 5.20
C ALA A 260 17.06 -2.12 5.52
N ALA A 261 16.50 -1.02 5.00
CA ALA A 261 15.09 -0.69 5.12
C ALA A 261 14.64 0.21 3.96
N ALA A 262 13.50 -0.12 3.39
CA ALA A 262 12.89 0.66 2.33
C ALA A 262 11.37 0.67 2.46
N ALA A 263 10.74 1.74 2.00
CA ALA A 263 9.34 1.73 1.64
C ALA A 263 9.19 1.37 0.17
N TRP A 264 8.06 0.81 -0.18
CA TRP A 264 7.61 0.60 -1.54
C TRP A 264 6.12 0.94 -1.64
N TYR A 265 5.66 1.19 -2.83
CA TYR A 265 4.29 1.61 -3.09
C TYR A 265 3.67 0.70 -4.11
N ALA A 266 2.56 0.05 -3.74
CA ALA A 266 1.89 -0.90 -4.61
C ALA A 266 0.43 -0.51 -4.82
N ILE A 267 -0.12 -0.94 -5.95
CA ILE A 267 -1.56 -0.90 -6.22
C ILE A 267 -2.12 -2.30 -6.03
N VAL A 268 -3.22 -2.37 -5.28
CA VAL A 268 -4.02 -3.58 -5.07
C VAL A 268 -5.50 -3.26 -5.25
N ALA A 269 -6.29 -4.31 -5.48
CA ALA A 269 -7.75 -4.20 -5.59
C ALA A 269 -8.45 -5.03 -4.51
N PRO A 270 -9.77 -4.80 -4.25
CA PRO A 270 -10.58 -5.63 -3.36
C PRO A 270 -10.58 -7.09 -3.79
N GLN A 271 -10.80 -7.99 -2.82
CA GLN A 271 -11.01 -9.42 -3.09
C GLN A 271 -12.15 -9.62 -4.09
N GLY A 272 -11.94 -10.48 -5.08
CA GLY A 272 -12.93 -10.79 -6.09
C GLY A 272 -12.91 -9.87 -7.32
N THR A 273 -12.01 -8.88 -7.37
CA THR A 273 -11.81 -8.07 -8.59
C THR A 273 -11.44 -8.99 -9.76
N PRO A 274 -12.11 -8.86 -10.92
CA PRO A 274 -11.85 -9.71 -12.09
C PRO A 274 -10.38 -9.61 -12.52
N GLN A 275 -9.76 -10.77 -12.81
CA GLN A 275 -8.35 -10.84 -13.19
C GLN A 275 -8.05 -9.95 -14.42
N ALA A 276 -8.96 -9.93 -15.39
CA ALA A 276 -8.79 -9.10 -16.59
C ALA A 276 -8.71 -7.60 -16.29
N VAL A 277 -9.40 -7.10 -15.26
CA VAL A 277 -9.30 -5.72 -14.78
C VAL A 277 -7.96 -5.49 -14.09
N ALA A 278 -7.55 -6.41 -13.21
CA ALA A 278 -6.25 -6.34 -12.54
C ALA A 278 -5.10 -6.35 -13.56
N ASP A 279 -5.16 -7.21 -14.57
CA ASP A 279 -4.16 -7.32 -15.64
C ASP A 279 -4.11 -6.04 -16.49
N LYS A 280 -5.26 -5.43 -16.78
CA LYS A 280 -5.31 -4.16 -17.54
C LYS A 280 -4.65 -3.01 -16.77
N VAL A 281 -4.96 -2.89 -15.47
CA VAL A 281 -4.30 -1.89 -14.61
C VAL A 281 -2.81 -2.17 -14.51
N ASN A 282 -2.41 -3.44 -14.29
CA ASN A 282 -1.01 -3.86 -14.27
C ASN A 282 -0.27 -3.45 -15.53
N ALA A 283 -0.83 -3.79 -16.71
CA ALA A 283 -0.23 -3.43 -18.00
C ALA A 283 -0.06 -1.91 -18.17
N GLY A 284 -1.09 -1.13 -17.79
CA GLY A 284 -1.03 0.34 -17.85
C GLY A 284 0.04 0.93 -16.95
N VAL A 285 0.16 0.42 -15.72
CA VAL A 285 1.22 0.89 -14.80
C VAL A 285 2.60 0.49 -15.29
N ASN A 286 2.78 -0.74 -15.77
CA ASN A 286 4.06 -1.16 -16.35
C ASN A 286 4.46 -0.30 -17.56
N GLU A 287 3.52 0.08 -18.42
CA GLU A 287 3.78 0.99 -19.52
C GLU A 287 4.19 2.39 -19.02
N ALA A 288 3.49 2.92 -18.00
CA ALA A 288 3.88 4.18 -17.36
C ALA A 288 5.32 4.13 -16.82
N LEU A 289 5.72 3.02 -16.22
CA LEU A 289 7.08 2.83 -15.70
C LEU A 289 8.17 2.73 -16.77
N HIS A 290 7.82 2.69 -18.06
CA HIS A 290 8.75 2.80 -19.19
C HIS A 290 8.73 4.18 -19.85
N ASP A 291 7.80 5.06 -19.44
CA ASP A 291 7.74 6.45 -19.95
C ASP A 291 8.89 7.29 -19.38
N PRO A 292 9.72 7.93 -20.23
CA PRO A 292 10.86 8.74 -19.76
C PRO A 292 10.47 9.87 -18.81
N ALA A 293 9.29 10.47 -18.96
CA ALA A 293 8.83 11.55 -18.07
C ALA A 293 8.46 11.00 -16.67
N ILE A 294 7.86 9.82 -16.63
CA ILE A 294 7.54 9.12 -15.38
C ILE A 294 8.84 8.68 -14.68
N LEU A 295 9.77 8.06 -15.41
CA LEU A 295 11.08 7.67 -14.88
C LEU A 295 11.82 8.86 -14.27
N LYS A 296 11.82 10.02 -14.98
CA LYS A 296 12.40 11.26 -14.46
C LYS A 296 11.70 11.74 -13.19
N SER A 297 10.37 11.67 -13.14
CA SER A 297 9.59 12.08 -11.98
C SER A 297 9.86 11.17 -10.77
N LEU A 298 9.94 9.86 -10.97
CA LEU A 298 10.29 8.89 -9.93
C LEU A 298 11.74 9.08 -9.45
N ALA A 299 12.69 9.30 -10.36
CA ALA A 299 14.09 9.58 -10.01
C ALA A 299 14.24 10.84 -9.14
N ASN A 300 13.43 11.89 -9.37
CA ASN A 300 13.42 13.09 -8.52
C ASN A 300 12.97 12.76 -7.07
N LEU A 301 12.20 11.71 -6.88
CA LEU A 301 11.78 11.18 -5.58
C LEU A 301 12.71 10.07 -5.08
N GLN A 302 13.84 9.81 -5.72
CA GLN A 302 14.72 8.68 -5.41
C GLN A 302 13.98 7.33 -5.41
N ALA A 303 12.90 7.24 -6.18
CA ALA A 303 12.10 6.04 -6.32
C ALA A 303 12.63 5.19 -7.48
N GLU A 304 13.07 3.98 -7.16
CA GLU A 304 13.43 2.97 -8.15
C GLU A 304 12.16 2.31 -8.68
N PRO A 305 11.87 2.37 -9.99
CA PRO A 305 10.72 1.68 -10.56
C PRO A 305 10.87 0.17 -10.39
N VAL A 306 9.76 -0.52 -10.10
CA VAL A 306 9.75 -1.99 -9.93
C VAL A 306 8.93 -2.66 -11.04
N GLY A 307 7.64 -2.39 -11.11
CA GLY A 307 6.75 -3.01 -12.10
C GLY A 307 6.59 -4.53 -11.91
N GLY A 308 6.43 -5.23 -13.02
CA GLY A 308 6.31 -6.71 -13.03
C GLY A 308 4.88 -7.20 -13.06
N THR A 309 4.69 -8.51 -12.90
CA THR A 309 3.38 -9.17 -12.95
C THR A 309 2.65 -9.15 -11.61
N PRO A 310 1.31 -9.36 -11.59
CA PRO A 310 0.57 -9.56 -10.34
C PRO A 310 1.12 -10.69 -9.48
N GLN A 311 1.58 -11.78 -10.10
CA GLN A 311 2.20 -12.92 -9.41
C GLN A 311 3.53 -12.55 -8.75
N ALA A 312 4.36 -11.74 -9.43
CA ALA A 312 5.60 -11.21 -8.87
C ALA A 312 5.31 -10.29 -7.67
N THR A 313 4.28 -9.43 -7.78
CA THR A 313 3.80 -8.59 -6.68
C THR A 313 3.35 -9.41 -5.48
N ALA A 314 2.56 -10.47 -5.70
CA ALA A 314 2.14 -11.39 -4.63
C ALA A 314 3.33 -12.10 -3.96
N ALA A 315 4.33 -12.54 -4.74
CA ALA A 315 5.54 -13.14 -4.19
C ALA A 315 6.34 -12.15 -3.36
N TYR A 316 6.46 -10.92 -3.84
CA TYR A 316 7.13 -9.83 -3.12
C TYR A 316 6.44 -9.53 -1.79
N PHE A 317 5.10 -9.46 -1.74
CA PHE A 317 4.36 -9.25 -0.49
C PHE A 317 4.65 -10.35 0.55
N ARG A 318 4.72 -11.62 0.13
CA ARG A 318 5.06 -12.72 1.04
C ARG A 318 6.47 -12.57 1.63
N GLN A 319 7.45 -12.20 0.82
CA GLN A 319 8.83 -11.97 1.27
C GLN A 319 8.89 -10.79 2.25
N GLU A 320 8.22 -9.69 1.93
CA GLU A 320 8.17 -8.50 2.78
C GLU A 320 7.44 -8.77 4.11
N THR A 321 6.37 -9.58 4.10
CA THR A 321 5.68 -9.98 5.33
C THR A 321 6.62 -10.69 6.30
N GLU A 322 7.41 -11.64 5.82
CA GLU A 322 8.37 -12.37 6.66
C GLU A 322 9.53 -11.46 7.10
N LEU A 323 10.02 -10.59 6.22
CA LEU A 323 11.06 -9.62 6.56
C LEU A 323 10.62 -8.73 7.72
N TRP A 324 9.47 -8.08 7.59
CA TRP A 324 8.97 -7.15 8.61
C TRP A 324 8.55 -7.86 9.89
N LYS A 325 8.01 -9.07 9.81
CA LYS A 325 7.75 -9.91 10.98
C LYS A 325 9.03 -10.17 11.77
N ASN A 326 10.13 -10.49 11.08
CA ASN A 326 11.43 -10.69 11.72
C ASN A 326 11.93 -9.40 12.40
N VAL A 327 11.82 -8.24 11.74
CA VAL A 327 12.19 -6.94 12.33
C VAL A 327 11.37 -6.66 13.59
N ILE A 328 10.05 -6.79 13.52
CA ILE A 328 9.13 -6.57 14.64
C ILE A 328 9.49 -7.46 15.83
N THR A 329 9.70 -8.76 15.58
CA THR A 329 10.01 -9.74 16.63
C THR A 329 11.38 -9.47 17.26
N THR A 330 12.39 -9.18 16.43
CA THR A 330 13.78 -9.01 16.88
C THR A 330 13.98 -7.70 17.63
N ALA A 331 13.31 -6.62 17.17
CA ALA A 331 13.36 -5.31 17.82
C ALA A 331 12.29 -5.15 18.92
N HIS A 332 11.47 -6.19 19.19
CA HIS A 332 10.40 -6.19 20.20
C HIS A 332 9.45 -4.99 20.04
N VAL A 333 9.09 -4.66 18.79
CA VAL A 333 8.23 -3.50 18.50
C VAL A 333 6.80 -3.77 18.97
N THR A 334 6.26 -2.84 19.74
CA THR A 334 4.85 -2.82 20.18
C THR A 334 4.17 -1.52 19.73
N LEU A 335 2.84 -1.47 19.78
CA LEU A 335 2.02 -0.29 19.45
C LEU A 335 1.45 0.34 20.72
N ASP A 336 2.23 0.51 21.75
CA ASP A 336 1.82 1.09 23.03
C ASP A 336 1.43 2.56 22.91
#